data_623d23f4115182caafb2ebe48c0d4723
#
_entry.id   623d23f4115182caafb2ebe48c0d4723
#
_cell.length_a   1.000
_cell.length_b   1.000
_cell.length_c   1.000
_cell.angle_alpha   90.00
_cell.angle_beta   90.00
_cell.angle_gamma   90.00
#
_symmetry.space_group_name_H-M   'P 1'
#
loop_
_entity.id
_entity.type
_entity.pdbx_description
1 polymer ?
#
loop_
_entity_poly.entity_id
_entity_poly.type
_entity_poly.pdbx_seq_one_letter_code
_entity_poly.pdbx_strand_id
1 'polypeptide(L)'
;INYMVELNPKDKVNLTNGSFATIVKELGRGGQGIVYQVEVGGQQMALKWYLNPMSDKFYKNLEENILKGAPSNAFLWPEYLTSKQKGSFGYVMKLRPQGYYEFGHFLLARARFKSFEAMVNAAMKITEGFAKLHLSGLSYQDLNDGNFFINPETGDVLICDNDNVFPEGEISGILGKARYMAPEVVTGKAKPDKYTDRFSLSVVLFLLFYANHPFEGKRVLACPCMTEKFEKQFYGSEPIFIYDDSNDCNRPVRGVHNNVIRRWNAFPKILRDTFKKEFGEECILNPNKRKLER
;
A
#
# COMPACT_ATOMS: atom_id res chain seq x y z
N ILE A 1 -11.67 -14.74 27.42
CA ILE A 1 -10.74 -14.20 26.40
C ILE A 1 -10.62 -15.29 25.34
N ASN A 2 -11.35 -15.15 24.23
CA ASN A 2 -11.17 -16.06 23.09
C ASN A 2 -9.80 -15.77 22.47
N TYR A 3 -8.81 -16.58 22.78
CA TYR A 3 -7.55 -16.56 22.04
C TYR A 3 -7.84 -17.05 20.63
N MET A 4 -7.61 -16.20 19.64
CA MET A 4 -7.62 -16.63 18.25
C MET A 4 -6.51 -17.63 18.03
N VAL A 5 -6.85 -18.77 17.44
CA VAL A 5 -5.93 -19.91 17.32
C VAL A 5 -5.06 -19.71 16.09
N GLU A 6 -3.75 -19.71 16.28
CA GLU A 6 -2.80 -19.86 15.19
C GLU A 6 -2.93 -21.25 14.55
N LEU A 7 -2.62 -21.32 13.28
CA LEU A 7 -2.70 -22.55 12.50
C LEU A 7 -1.33 -23.23 12.44
N ASN A 8 -1.35 -24.54 12.48
CA ASN A 8 -0.14 -25.37 12.43
C ASN A 8 -0.02 -26.08 11.07
N PRO A 9 1.19 -26.48 10.66
CA PRO A 9 1.37 -27.34 9.49
C PRO A 9 0.45 -28.57 9.56
N LYS A 10 -0.15 -28.92 8.41
CA LYS A 10 -1.16 -29.98 8.21
C LYS A 10 -2.56 -29.67 8.73
N ASP A 11 -2.80 -28.55 9.42
CA ASP A 11 -4.15 -28.12 9.72
C ASP A 11 -4.94 -27.91 8.43
N LYS A 12 -6.23 -28.24 8.47
CA LYS A 12 -7.17 -28.00 7.37
C LYS A 12 -8.10 -26.85 7.74
N VAL A 13 -8.27 -25.93 6.82
CA VAL A 13 -9.16 -24.78 6.95
C VAL A 13 -10.23 -24.89 5.87
N ASN A 14 -11.50 -24.92 6.28
CA ASN A 14 -12.62 -25.04 5.35
C ASN A 14 -12.83 -23.74 4.59
N LEU A 15 -13.05 -23.86 3.28
CA LEU A 15 -13.39 -22.76 2.39
C LEU A 15 -14.91 -22.73 2.16
N THR A 16 -15.45 -21.55 1.86
CA THR A 16 -16.90 -21.37 1.65
C THR A 16 -17.44 -22.10 0.43
N ASN A 17 -16.58 -22.49 -0.51
CA ASN A 17 -16.94 -23.27 -1.69
C ASN A 17 -17.05 -24.80 -1.44
N GLY A 18 -16.89 -25.25 -0.20
CA GLY A 18 -16.93 -26.67 0.18
C GLY A 18 -15.60 -27.39 0.11
N SER A 19 -14.54 -26.76 -0.41
CA SER A 19 -13.18 -27.31 -0.37
C SER A 19 -12.43 -26.89 0.92
N PHE A 20 -11.15 -27.22 1.00
CA PHE A 20 -10.31 -26.85 2.13
C PHE A 20 -8.90 -26.47 1.69
N ALA A 21 -8.24 -25.67 2.52
CA ALA A 21 -6.82 -25.35 2.40
C ALA A 21 -6.04 -26.12 3.48
N THR A 22 -4.95 -26.77 3.10
CA THR A 22 -4.03 -27.44 4.03
C THR A 22 -2.83 -26.55 4.30
N ILE A 23 -2.55 -26.27 5.55
CA ILE A 23 -1.42 -25.44 5.96
C ILE A 23 -0.11 -26.17 5.69
N VAL A 24 0.81 -25.51 4.98
CA VAL A 24 2.17 -26.02 4.72
C VAL A 24 3.16 -25.42 5.71
N LYS A 25 3.27 -24.10 5.75
CA LYS A 25 4.17 -23.35 6.65
C LYS A 25 3.77 -21.88 6.74
N GLU A 26 4.25 -21.20 7.78
CA GLU A 26 4.16 -19.75 7.88
C GLU A 26 5.10 -19.08 6.85
N LEU A 27 4.60 -18.03 6.19
CA LEU A 27 5.36 -17.19 5.26
C LEU A 27 5.72 -15.84 5.86
N GLY A 28 4.86 -15.31 6.72
CA GLY A 28 5.07 -14.01 7.35
C GLY A 28 3.94 -13.67 8.32
N ARG A 29 4.21 -12.66 9.15
CA ARG A 29 3.34 -12.25 10.25
C ARG A 29 3.28 -10.72 10.30
N GLY A 30 2.10 -10.17 10.46
CA GLY A 30 1.85 -8.74 10.60
C GLY A 30 0.85 -8.44 11.73
N GLY A 31 0.55 -7.16 11.91
CA GLY A 31 -0.35 -6.70 12.98
C GLY A 31 -1.79 -7.22 12.87
N GLN A 32 -2.26 -7.53 11.68
CA GLN A 32 -3.62 -8.03 11.45
C GLN A 32 -3.73 -9.56 11.44
N GLY A 33 -2.65 -10.25 11.09
CA GLY A 33 -2.73 -11.69 10.91
C GLY A 33 -1.43 -12.35 10.46
N ILE A 34 -1.54 -13.61 10.12
CA ILE A 34 -0.45 -14.44 9.66
C ILE A 34 -0.74 -14.88 8.23
N VAL A 35 0.28 -14.87 7.38
CA VAL A 35 0.23 -15.42 6.03
C VAL A 35 0.90 -16.78 6.03
N TYR A 36 0.15 -17.79 5.60
CA TYR A 36 0.62 -19.16 5.46
C TYR A 36 0.72 -19.56 3.99
N GLN A 37 1.69 -20.38 3.66
CA GLN A 37 1.64 -21.19 2.46
C GLN A 37 0.65 -22.32 2.70
N VAL A 38 -0.25 -22.52 1.75
CA VAL A 38 -1.29 -23.56 1.80
C VAL A 38 -1.37 -24.32 0.49
N GLU A 39 -1.95 -25.51 0.56
CA GLU A 39 -2.31 -26.27 -0.61
C GLU A 39 -3.84 -26.30 -0.76
N VAL A 40 -4.33 -25.96 -1.94
CA VAL A 40 -5.75 -26.01 -2.30
C VAL A 40 -5.88 -26.75 -3.65
N GLY A 41 -6.53 -27.90 -3.62
CA GLY A 41 -6.74 -28.70 -4.84
C GLY A 41 -5.45 -29.06 -5.60
N GLY A 42 -4.36 -29.32 -4.88
CA GLY A 42 -3.03 -29.61 -5.46
C GLY A 42 -2.22 -28.38 -5.86
N GLN A 43 -2.75 -27.17 -5.71
CA GLN A 43 -2.04 -25.92 -6.00
C GLN A 43 -1.49 -25.29 -4.74
N GLN A 44 -0.26 -24.76 -4.83
CA GLN A 44 0.34 -23.99 -3.76
C GLN A 44 -0.18 -22.55 -3.83
N MET A 45 -0.75 -22.07 -2.70
CA MET A 45 -1.36 -20.75 -2.58
C MET A 45 -0.93 -20.09 -1.25
N ALA A 46 -1.41 -18.89 -0.99
CA ALA A 46 -1.20 -18.16 0.26
C ALA A 46 -2.55 -17.93 0.97
N LEU A 47 -2.58 -18.14 2.27
CA LEU A 47 -3.72 -17.85 3.14
C LEU A 47 -3.35 -16.72 4.11
N LYS A 48 -4.07 -15.61 4.06
CA LYS A 48 -4.03 -14.59 5.13
C LYS A 48 -5.09 -14.96 6.17
N TRP A 49 -4.63 -15.25 7.39
CA TRP A 49 -5.45 -15.65 8.52
C TRP A 49 -5.45 -14.54 9.57
N TYR A 50 -6.63 -14.02 9.93
CA TYR A 50 -6.72 -12.91 10.86
C TYR A 50 -6.51 -13.36 12.31
N LEU A 51 -5.75 -12.57 13.05
CA LEU A 51 -5.55 -12.74 14.50
C LEU A 51 -6.41 -11.81 15.34
N ASN A 52 -7.02 -10.79 14.73
CA ASN A 52 -7.89 -9.84 15.38
C ASN A 52 -9.34 -10.02 14.90
N PRO A 53 -10.34 -9.74 15.74
CA PRO A 53 -11.73 -9.78 15.34
C PRO A 53 -11.99 -8.79 14.21
N MET A 54 -12.57 -9.28 13.11
CA MET A 54 -13.03 -8.47 12.00
C MET A 54 -14.55 -8.43 11.98
N SER A 55 -15.12 -7.31 11.52
CA SER A 55 -16.57 -7.13 11.46
C SER A 55 -17.24 -8.04 10.42
N ASP A 56 -18.52 -8.30 10.58
CA ASP A 56 -19.32 -9.00 9.57
C ASP A 56 -19.38 -8.23 8.26
N LYS A 57 -19.36 -6.89 8.32
CA LYS A 57 -19.26 -6.03 7.13
C LYS A 57 -17.97 -6.30 6.35
N PHE A 58 -16.84 -6.43 7.04
CA PHE A 58 -15.54 -6.74 6.44
C PHE A 58 -15.56 -8.11 5.75
N TYR A 59 -16.08 -9.13 6.43
CA TYR A 59 -16.23 -10.48 5.88
C TYR A 59 -17.10 -10.48 4.61
N LYS A 60 -18.26 -9.82 4.65
CA LYS A 60 -19.16 -9.70 3.51
C LYS A 60 -18.52 -8.95 2.33
N ASN A 61 -17.77 -7.90 2.62
CA ASN A 61 -17.06 -7.16 1.58
C ASN A 61 -15.99 -8.01 0.87
N LEU A 62 -15.25 -8.84 1.62
CA LEU A 62 -14.33 -9.82 1.03
C LEU A 62 -15.07 -10.81 0.12
N GLU A 63 -16.20 -11.34 0.55
CA GLU A 63 -17.02 -12.24 -0.26
C GLU A 63 -17.44 -11.58 -1.57
N GLU A 64 -17.95 -10.35 -1.51
CA GLU A 64 -18.35 -9.59 -2.69
C GLU A 64 -17.17 -9.29 -3.63
N ASN A 65 -15.99 -8.93 -3.09
CA ASN A 65 -14.79 -8.68 -3.89
C ASN A 65 -14.27 -9.95 -4.57
N ILE A 66 -14.34 -11.09 -3.91
CA ILE A 66 -14.00 -12.39 -4.53
C ILE A 66 -14.92 -12.68 -5.71
N LEU A 67 -16.23 -12.46 -5.53
CA LEU A 67 -17.22 -12.68 -6.61
C LEU A 67 -17.02 -11.73 -7.80
N LYS A 68 -16.64 -10.47 -7.55
CA LYS A 68 -16.36 -9.48 -8.61
C LYS A 68 -15.07 -9.76 -9.35
N GLY A 69 -14.09 -10.38 -8.70
CA GLY A 69 -12.76 -10.63 -9.24
C GLY A 69 -11.84 -9.41 -9.22
N ALA A 70 -10.57 -9.63 -9.55
CA ALA A 70 -9.55 -8.59 -9.53
C ALA A 70 -9.78 -7.50 -10.58
N PRO A 71 -9.51 -6.21 -10.26
CA PRO A 71 -9.58 -5.11 -11.24
C PRO A 71 -8.57 -5.27 -12.38
N SER A 72 -7.43 -5.90 -12.11
CA SER A 72 -6.40 -6.25 -13.09
C SER A 72 -5.49 -7.35 -12.57
N ASN A 73 -4.62 -7.88 -13.46
CA ASN A 73 -3.64 -8.91 -13.10
C ASN A 73 -2.52 -8.41 -12.18
N ALA A 74 -2.43 -7.10 -11.94
CA ALA A 74 -1.46 -6.53 -11.01
C ALA A 74 -1.80 -6.82 -9.54
N PHE A 75 -3.03 -7.21 -9.23
CA PHE A 75 -3.47 -7.47 -7.86
C PHE A 75 -3.34 -8.94 -7.49
N LEU A 76 -2.69 -9.22 -6.35
CA LEU A 76 -2.81 -10.50 -5.65
C LEU A 76 -4.16 -10.52 -4.93
N TRP A 77 -5.21 -10.76 -5.69
CA TRP A 77 -6.59 -10.63 -5.25
C TRP A 77 -7.05 -11.83 -4.44
N PRO A 78 -7.96 -11.66 -3.46
CA PRO A 78 -8.61 -12.77 -2.79
C PRO A 78 -9.36 -13.66 -3.78
N GLU A 79 -9.11 -14.98 -3.74
CA GLU A 79 -9.76 -15.96 -4.63
C GLU A 79 -10.74 -16.86 -3.90
N TYR A 80 -10.44 -17.24 -2.65
CA TYR A 80 -11.30 -18.07 -1.80
C TYR A 80 -11.43 -17.47 -0.42
N LEU A 81 -12.63 -17.49 0.12
CA LEU A 81 -12.93 -17.09 1.50
C LEU A 81 -13.00 -18.33 2.37
N THR A 82 -12.42 -18.30 3.57
CA THR A 82 -12.63 -19.37 4.54
C THR A 82 -13.99 -19.21 5.21
N SER A 83 -14.60 -20.31 5.65
CA SER A 83 -15.66 -20.23 6.63
C SER A 83 -15.13 -19.67 7.96
N LYS A 84 -16.00 -19.06 8.75
CA LYS A 84 -15.65 -18.65 10.12
C LYS A 84 -15.44 -19.91 10.98
N GLN A 85 -14.24 -20.09 11.50
CA GLN A 85 -13.84 -21.26 12.28
C GLN A 85 -12.70 -20.91 13.23
N LYS A 86 -12.55 -21.64 14.31
CA LYS A 86 -11.52 -21.42 15.35
C LYS A 86 -11.47 -19.95 15.85
N GLY A 87 -12.63 -19.28 15.89
CA GLY A 87 -12.74 -17.87 16.32
C GLY A 87 -12.27 -16.84 15.29
N SER A 88 -11.91 -17.24 14.06
CA SER A 88 -11.41 -16.36 13.02
C SER A 88 -11.83 -16.81 11.62
N PHE A 89 -11.30 -16.15 10.62
CA PHE A 89 -11.39 -16.47 9.20
C PHE A 89 -10.17 -15.91 8.46
N GLY A 90 -10.11 -16.16 7.18
CA GLY A 90 -9.09 -15.65 6.29
C GLY A 90 -9.50 -15.74 4.84
N TYR A 91 -8.59 -15.43 3.95
CA TYR A 91 -8.78 -15.61 2.51
C TYR A 91 -7.53 -16.19 1.87
N VAL A 92 -7.75 -16.90 0.77
CA VAL A 92 -6.70 -17.52 -0.03
C VAL A 92 -6.47 -16.69 -1.29
N MET A 93 -5.22 -16.51 -1.65
CA MET A 93 -4.76 -15.79 -2.83
C MET A 93 -3.60 -16.55 -3.48
N LYS A 94 -3.20 -16.15 -4.69
CA LYS A 94 -2.01 -16.72 -5.34
C LYS A 94 -0.75 -16.45 -4.50
N LEU A 95 0.18 -17.40 -4.55
CA LEU A 95 1.53 -17.16 -4.02
C LEU A 95 2.25 -16.10 -4.85
N ARG A 96 3.04 -15.27 -4.19
CA ARG A 96 3.99 -14.38 -4.85
C ARG A 96 5.03 -15.22 -5.62
N PRO A 97 5.23 -14.97 -6.92
CA PRO A 97 6.28 -15.63 -7.69
C PRO A 97 7.68 -15.28 -7.17
N GLN A 98 8.66 -16.12 -7.48
CA GLN A 98 10.07 -15.80 -7.24
C GLN A 98 10.51 -14.58 -8.06
N GLY A 99 11.52 -13.84 -7.59
CA GLY A 99 12.06 -12.67 -8.29
C GLY A 99 11.36 -11.35 -7.98
N TYR A 100 10.30 -11.36 -7.18
CA TYR A 100 9.64 -10.16 -6.68
C TYR A 100 10.10 -9.85 -5.26
N TYR A 101 10.48 -8.59 -5.03
CA TYR A 101 10.94 -8.09 -3.74
C TYR A 101 9.95 -7.10 -3.16
N GLU A 102 9.84 -7.05 -1.84
CA GLU A 102 9.08 -6.02 -1.15
C GLU A 102 9.62 -4.63 -1.50
N PHE A 103 8.73 -3.67 -1.68
CA PHE A 103 9.10 -2.29 -2.01
C PHE A 103 10.11 -1.70 -1.02
N GLY A 104 9.98 -2.01 0.26
CA GLY A 104 10.91 -1.58 1.31
C GLY A 104 12.37 -1.98 1.05
N HIS A 105 12.62 -3.09 0.35
CA HIS A 105 14.00 -3.49 -0.01
C HIS A 105 14.67 -2.49 -0.96
N PHE A 106 13.89 -1.86 -1.85
CA PHE A 106 14.40 -0.80 -2.75
C PHE A 106 14.73 0.47 -1.97
N LEU A 107 13.94 0.82 -0.96
CA LEU A 107 14.20 1.98 -0.09
C LEU A 107 15.45 1.79 0.77
N LEU A 108 15.73 0.55 1.18
CA LEU A 108 16.90 0.18 1.97
C LEU A 108 18.12 -0.20 1.10
N ALA A 109 18.05 -0.03 -0.22
CA ALA A 109 19.07 -0.42 -1.18
C ALA A 109 19.47 -1.93 -1.12
N ARG A 110 18.58 -2.79 -0.61
CA ARG A 110 18.73 -4.26 -0.62
C ARG A 110 18.30 -4.87 -1.95
N ALA A 111 17.46 -4.16 -2.71
CA ALA A 111 17.12 -4.45 -4.10
C ALA A 111 17.33 -3.18 -4.93
N ARG A 112 17.66 -3.35 -6.21
CA ARG A 112 17.90 -2.23 -7.14
C ARG A 112 17.29 -2.58 -8.49
N PHE A 113 16.64 -1.59 -9.11
CA PHE A 113 16.18 -1.73 -10.49
C PHE A 113 17.36 -1.93 -11.43
N LYS A 114 17.23 -2.85 -12.35
CA LYS A 114 18.21 -3.12 -13.41
C LYS A 114 18.47 -1.90 -14.28
N SER A 115 17.44 -1.08 -14.52
CA SER A 115 17.50 0.10 -15.35
C SER A 115 16.48 1.15 -14.89
N PHE A 116 16.64 2.39 -15.36
CA PHE A 116 15.64 3.44 -15.17
C PHE A 116 14.32 3.08 -15.86
N GLU A 117 14.39 2.39 -17.01
CA GLU A 117 13.21 1.88 -17.71
C GLU A 117 12.39 0.91 -16.84
N ALA A 118 13.04 -0.03 -16.16
CA ALA A 118 12.36 -0.94 -15.21
C ALA A 118 11.69 -0.17 -14.06
N MET A 119 12.33 0.88 -13.54
CA MET A 119 11.74 1.76 -12.52
C MET A 119 10.50 2.50 -13.05
N VAL A 120 10.56 3.05 -14.25
CA VAL A 120 9.43 3.73 -14.90
C VAL A 120 8.29 2.73 -15.17
N ASN A 121 8.62 1.52 -15.64
CA ASN A 121 7.63 0.48 -15.87
C ASN A 121 6.90 0.10 -14.57
N ALA A 122 7.60 -0.01 -13.45
CA ALA A 122 6.97 -0.26 -12.15
C ALA A 122 6.00 0.88 -11.78
N ALA A 123 6.40 2.14 -11.94
CA ALA A 123 5.54 3.29 -11.68
C ALA A 123 4.28 3.27 -12.55
N MET A 124 4.43 2.98 -13.84
CA MET A 124 3.31 2.90 -14.77
C MET A 124 2.33 1.78 -14.39
N LYS A 125 2.84 0.60 -14.05
CA LYS A 125 2.00 -0.55 -13.64
C LYS A 125 1.25 -0.30 -12.34
N ILE A 126 1.87 0.34 -11.36
CA ILE A 126 1.21 0.77 -10.13
C ILE A 126 0.08 1.74 -10.48
N THR A 127 0.36 2.77 -11.24
CA THR A 127 -0.59 3.81 -11.62
C THR A 127 -1.77 3.23 -12.42
N GLU A 128 -1.50 2.38 -13.40
CA GLU A 128 -2.53 1.69 -14.19
C GLU A 128 -3.41 0.78 -13.33
N GLY A 129 -2.82 0.05 -12.39
CA GLY A 129 -3.55 -0.78 -11.44
C GLY A 129 -4.56 0.03 -10.64
N PHE A 130 -4.14 1.16 -10.07
CA PHE A 130 -5.03 2.05 -9.31
C PHE A 130 -6.07 2.74 -10.19
N ALA A 131 -5.74 3.11 -11.44
CA ALA A 131 -6.73 3.61 -12.38
C ALA A 131 -7.87 2.60 -12.60
N LYS A 132 -7.52 1.34 -12.83
CA LYS A 132 -8.50 0.25 -13.01
C LYS A 132 -9.32 -0.02 -11.74
N LEU A 133 -8.69 0.03 -10.56
CA LEU A 133 -9.37 -0.09 -9.27
C LEU A 133 -10.45 1.01 -9.11
N HIS A 134 -10.07 2.26 -9.32
CA HIS A 134 -10.98 3.40 -9.18
C HIS A 134 -12.08 3.39 -10.25
N LEU A 135 -11.78 2.97 -11.47
CA LEU A 135 -12.81 2.78 -12.53
C LEU A 135 -13.82 1.68 -12.20
N SER A 136 -13.42 0.70 -11.39
CA SER A 136 -14.33 -0.34 -10.88
C SER A 136 -15.21 0.13 -9.71
N GLY A 137 -15.15 1.41 -9.33
CA GLY A 137 -15.93 1.99 -8.23
C GLY A 137 -15.41 1.59 -6.85
N LEU A 138 -14.13 1.24 -6.75
CA LEU A 138 -13.47 0.80 -5.52
C LEU A 138 -12.43 1.81 -5.07
N SER A 139 -12.12 1.85 -3.77
CA SER A 139 -10.98 2.55 -3.20
C SER A 139 -10.13 1.59 -2.34
N TYR A 140 -8.82 1.82 -2.32
CA TYR A 140 -7.86 0.93 -1.66
C TYR A 140 -7.74 1.19 -0.16
N GLN A 141 -7.71 2.45 0.23
CA GLN A 141 -7.82 3.02 1.59
C GLN A 141 -6.61 2.84 2.52
N ASP A 142 -5.83 1.78 2.42
CA ASP A 142 -4.62 1.55 3.23
C ASP A 142 -3.38 1.39 2.34
N LEU A 143 -3.12 2.36 1.50
CA LEU A 143 -2.01 2.34 0.56
C LEU A 143 -0.72 2.78 1.26
N ASN A 144 0.30 1.91 1.21
CA ASN A 144 1.62 2.16 1.76
C ASN A 144 2.69 1.33 1.03
N ASP A 145 3.96 1.49 1.40
CA ASP A 145 5.08 0.77 0.78
C ASP A 145 5.02 -0.76 0.95
N GLY A 146 4.38 -1.26 1.98
CA GLY A 146 4.21 -2.70 2.22
C GLY A 146 3.24 -3.41 1.28
N ASN A 147 2.49 -2.67 0.44
CA ASN A 147 1.49 -3.25 -0.45
C ASN A 147 2.05 -3.72 -1.80
N PHE A 148 3.32 -3.48 -2.08
CA PHE A 148 3.91 -3.71 -3.40
C PHE A 148 5.05 -4.72 -3.35
N PHE A 149 5.00 -5.68 -4.28
CA PHE A 149 6.12 -6.52 -4.65
C PHE A 149 6.54 -6.19 -6.07
N ILE A 150 7.83 -5.99 -6.29
CA ILE A 150 8.37 -5.50 -7.56
C ILE A 150 9.47 -6.44 -8.04
N ASN A 151 9.40 -6.80 -9.32
CA ASN A 151 10.49 -7.48 -10.02
C ASN A 151 11.49 -6.42 -10.52
N PRO A 152 12.71 -6.35 -10.00
CA PRO A 152 13.67 -5.32 -10.36
C PRO A 152 14.21 -5.43 -11.79
N GLU A 153 14.13 -6.62 -12.40
CA GLU A 153 14.59 -6.86 -13.78
C GLU A 153 13.65 -6.25 -14.80
N THR A 154 12.34 -6.38 -14.58
CA THR A 154 11.30 -5.99 -15.55
C THR A 154 10.52 -4.75 -15.14
N GLY A 155 10.52 -4.41 -13.85
CA GLY A 155 9.60 -3.43 -13.28
C GLY A 155 8.17 -3.95 -13.15
N ASP A 156 7.94 -5.26 -13.25
CA ASP A 156 6.62 -5.81 -13.01
C ASP A 156 6.22 -5.70 -11.54
N VAL A 157 4.93 -5.51 -11.28
CA VAL A 157 4.40 -5.19 -9.93
C VAL A 157 3.25 -6.10 -9.59
N LEU A 158 3.23 -6.54 -8.32
CA LEU A 158 2.09 -7.17 -7.68
C LEU A 158 1.65 -6.33 -6.49
N ILE A 159 0.36 -6.02 -6.44
CA ILE A 159 -0.29 -5.27 -5.37
C ILE A 159 -0.96 -6.27 -4.44
N CYS A 160 -0.60 -6.25 -3.16
CA CYS A 160 -1.11 -7.16 -2.14
C CYS A 160 -1.92 -6.42 -1.05
N ASP A 161 -2.41 -7.16 -0.04
CA ASP A 161 -3.28 -6.64 1.03
C ASP A 161 -4.55 -5.95 0.49
N ASN A 162 -5.23 -6.63 -0.44
CA ASN A 162 -6.42 -6.11 -1.11
C ASN A 162 -7.72 -6.31 -0.29
N ASP A 163 -7.61 -6.76 0.92
CA ASP A 163 -8.72 -6.97 1.87
C ASP A 163 -9.33 -5.66 2.40
N ASN A 164 -8.58 -4.55 2.33
CA ASN A 164 -9.06 -3.21 2.71
C ASN A 164 -9.75 -2.46 1.56
N VAL A 165 -9.87 -3.08 0.40
CA VAL A 165 -10.55 -2.50 -0.75
C VAL A 165 -12.06 -2.54 -0.53
N PHE A 166 -12.68 -1.36 -0.56
CA PHE A 166 -14.12 -1.17 -0.35
C PHE A 166 -14.74 -0.37 -1.49
N PRO A 167 -16.06 -0.47 -1.70
CA PRO A 167 -16.78 0.41 -2.60
C PRO A 167 -16.53 1.87 -2.27
N GLU A 168 -16.47 2.73 -3.29
CA GLU A 168 -16.31 4.16 -3.13
C GLU A 168 -17.43 4.73 -2.23
N GLY A 169 -17.04 5.54 -1.23
CA GLY A 169 -17.95 6.09 -0.22
C GLY A 169 -18.14 5.21 1.02
N GLU A 170 -17.67 3.97 1.01
CA GLU A 170 -17.62 3.11 2.19
C GLU A 170 -16.20 3.07 2.78
N ILE A 171 -16.09 2.78 4.07
CA ILE A 171 -14.79 2.67 4.76
C ILE A 171 -14.60 1.29 5.37
N SER A 172 -13.35 0.80 5.30
CA SER A 172 -12.97 -0.49 5.88
C SER A 172 -13.00 -0.49 7.42
N GLY A 173 -12.85 0.67 8.03
CA GLY A 173 -12.66 0.81 9.48
C GLY A 173 -11.21 0.59 9.94
N ILE A 174 -10.30 0.27 9.03
CA ILE A 174 -8.87 0.13 9.30
C ILE A 174 -8.19 1.47 9.04
N LEU A 175 -7.43 1.93 10.02
CA LEU A 175 -6.63 3.15 9.89
C LEU A 175 -5.33 2.82 9.14
N GLY A 176 -5.04 3.60 8.11
CA GLY A 176 -3.77 3.55 7.41
C GLY A 176 -2.62 4.17 8.24
N LYS A 177 -1.42 4.12 7.70
CA LYS A 177 -0.25 4.78 8.29
C LYS A 177 -0.26 6.27 7.96
N ALA A 178 -0.19 7.15 8.96
CA ALA A 178 -0.23 8.62 8.80
C ALA A 178 0.74 9.14 7.73
N ARG A 179 1.90 8.52 7.62
CA ARG A 179 2.96 8.85 6.66
C ARG A 179 2.52 8.72 5.19
N TYR A 180 1.50 7.91 4.91
CA TYR A 180 0.95 7.70 3.56
C TYR A 180 -0.45 8.28 3.37
N MET A 181 -1.12 8.62 4.47
CA MET A 181 -2.49 9.15 4.41
C MET A 181 -2.52 10.57 3.85
N ALA A 182 -3.59 10.89 3.14
CA ALA A 182 -3.87 12.26 2.72
C ALA A 182 -4.05 13.19 3.95
N PRO A 183 -3.60 14.45 3.87
CA PRO A 183 -3.65 15.40 4.99
C PRO A 183 -5.03 15.55 5.64
N GLU A 184 -6.08 15.55 4.83
CA GLU A 184 -7.47 15.64 5.31
C GLU A 184 -7.90 14.40 6.11
N VAL A 185 -7.32 13.22 5.82
CA VAL A 185 -7.56 11.99 6.59
C VAL A 185 -6.76 12.01 7.90
N VAL A 186 -5.49 12.42 7.84
CA VAL A 186 -4.64 12.56 9.04
C VAL A 186 -5.26 13.50 10.06
N THR A 187 -5.86 14.59 9.60
CA THR A 187 -6.52 15.60 10.48
C THR A 187 -7.96 15.23 10.85
N GLY A 188 -8.49 14.12 10.34
CA GLY A 188 -9.85 13.67 10.61
C GLY A 188 -10.96 14.49 9.92
N LYS A 189 -10.59 15.33 8.95
CA LYS A 189 -11.54 16.16 8.19
C LYS A 189 -12.27 15.39 7.10
N ALA A 190 -11.70 14.30 6.62
CA ALA A 190 -12.29 13.44 5.60
C ALA A 190 -12.04 11.96 5.90
N LYS A 191 -12.83 11.11 5.27
CA LYS A 191 -12.66 9.65 5.28
C LYS A 191 -11.91 9.22 4.02
N PRO A 192 -11.24 8.05 4.04
CA PRO A 192 -10.58 7.49 2.87
C PRO A 192 -11.55 7.31 1.68
N ASP A 193 -11.09 7.70 0.49
CA ASP A 193 -11.79 7.56 -0.79
C ASP A 193 -10.76 7.46 -1.95
N LYS A 194 -11.21 7.48 -3.19
CA LYS A 194 -10.31 7.46 -4.36
C LYS A 194 -9.40 8.70 -4.44
N TYR A 195 -9.82 9.84 -3.94
CA TYR A 195 -8.98 11.05 -3.96
C TYR A 195 -7.87 10.99 -2.91
N THR A 196 -8.15 10.39 -1.76
CA THR A 196 -7.12 10.12 -0.74
C THR A 196 -6.18 9.02 -1.20
N ASP A 197 -6.65 8.00 -1.94
CA ASP A 197 -5.80 7.01 -2.61
C ASP A 197 -4.81 7.66 -3.58
N ARG A 198 -5.25 8.64 -4.37
CA ARG A 198 -4.38 9.39 -5.32
C ARG A 198 -3.25 10.12 -4.60
N PHE A 199 -3.53 10.72 -3.45
CA PHE A 199 -2.49 11.31 -2.63
C PHE A 199 -1.48 10.25 -2.16
N SER A 200 -1.95 9.16 -1.58
CA SER A 200 -1.11 8.06 -1.11
C SER A 200 -0.29 7.44 -2.25
N LEU A 201 -0.88 7.31 -3.44
CA LEU A 201 -0.20 6.88 -4.65
C LEU A 201 0.94 7.83 -5.03
N SER A 202 0.72 9.14 -4.95
CA SER A 202 1.77 10.14 -5.21
C SER A 202 2.94 9.99 -4.23
N VAL A 203 2.66 9.72 -2.95
CA VAL A 203 3.70 9.46 -1.93
C VAL A 203 4.50 8.20 -2.29
N VAL A 204 3.84 7.11 -2.62
CA VAL A 204 4.49 5.84 -3.00
C VAL A 204 5.34 6.01 -4.25
N LEU A 205 4.85 6.70 -5.28
CA LEU A 205 5.61 6.93 -6.50
C LEU A 205 6.80 7.87 -6.27
N PHE A 206 6.67 8.86 -5.41
CA PHE A 206 7.80 9.70 -5.02
C PHE A 206 8.91 8.88 -4.33
N LEU A 207 8.52 8.01 -3.40
CA LEU A 207 9.44 7.07 -2.75
C LEU A 207 10.12 6.14 -3.77
N LEU A 208 9.36 5.65 -4.76
CA LEU A 208 9.90 4.78 -5.81
C LEU A 208 11.02 5.44 -6.62
N PHE A 209 10.80 6.68 -7.05
CA PHE A 209 11.78 7.42 -7.87
C PHE A 209 12.93 7.98 -7.04
N TYR A 210 12.63 8.58 -5.89
CA TYR A 210 13.59 9.40 -5.15
C TYR A 210 14.14 8.76 -3.88
N ALA A 211 13.59 7.63 -3.45
CA ALA A 211 13.96 6.92 -2.21
C ALA A 211 13.98 7.85 -0.98
N ASN A 212 13.02 8.79 -0.93
CA ASN A 212 12.80 9.72 0.15
C ASN A 212 11.32 10.08 0.23
N HIS A 213 10.81 10.30 1.43
CA HIS A 213 9.43 10.75 1.61
C HIS A 213 9.27 12.21 1.17
N PRO A 214 8.17 12.60 0.48
CA PRO A 214 8.00 13.95 -0.06
C PRO A 214 7.91 15.05 1.01
N PHE A 215 7.57 14.72 2.26
CA PHE A 215 7.45 15.68 3.37
C PHE A 215 8.53 15.53 4.44
N GLU A 216 9.51 14.65 4.26
CA GLU A 216 10.58 14.40 5.21
C GLU A 216 11.90 15.01 4.75
N GLY A 217 12.13 16.27 5.14
CA GLY A 217 13.36 17.02 4.94
C GLY A 217 13.93 17.55 6.25
N LYS A 218 14.54 18.72 6.18
CA LYS A 218 15.20 19.40 7.33
C LYS A 218 14.28 19.55 8.55
N ARG A 219 13.02 19.88 8.32
CA ARG A 219 12.03 20.14 9.37
C ARG A 219 11.71 18.87 10.17
N VAL A 220 11.55 17.73 9.50
CA VAL A 220 11.30 16.45 10.15
C VAL A 220 12.58 15.93 10.81
N LEU A 221 13.74 16.12 10.18
CA LEU A 221 15.03 15.72 10.72
C LEU A 221 15.34 16.45 12.04
N ALA A 222 14.90 17.69 12.20
CA ALA A 222 15.07 18.46 13.44
C ALA A 222 14.19 17.96 14.59
N CYS A 223 13.21 17.11 14.32
CA CYS A 223 12.32 16.52 15.32
C CYS A 223 13.04 15.38 16.07
N PRO A 224 13.22 15.47 17.38
CA PRO A 224 13.98 14.47 18.14
C PRO A 224 13.28 13.12 18.25
N CYS A 225 11.94 13.12 18.17
CA CYS A 225 11.11 11.91 18.24
C CYS A 225 9.80 12.13 17.50
N MET A 226 9.44 11.21 16.60
CA MET A 226 8.15 11.24 15.93
C MET A 226 7.05 10.79 16.89
N THR A 227 6.24 11.73 17.33
CA THR A 227 5.05 11.50 18.16
C THR A 227 3.79 11.63 17.32
N GLU A 228 2.66 11.15 17.80
CA GLU A 228 1.36 11.34 17.13
C GLU A 228 1.05 12.82 16.82
N LYS A 229 1.45 13.71 17.71
CA LYS A 229 1.31 15.16 17.50
C LYS A 229 2.13 15.66 16.31
N PHE A 230 3.38 15.22 16.19
CA PHE A 230 4.25 15.57 15.07
C PHE A 230 3.81 14.91 13.76
N GLU A 231 3.33 13.68 13.80
CA GLU A 231 2.75 13.03 12.61
C GLU A 231 1.53 13.82 12.10
N LYS A 232 0.61 14.21 12.99
CA LYS A 232 -0.53 15.06 12.64
C LYS A 232 -0.12 16.41 12.06
N GLN A 233 0.98 16.99 12.54
CA GLN A 233 1.52 18.24 12.01
C GLN A 233 2.17 18.03 10.65
N PHE A 234 3.16 17.14 10.54
CA PHE A 234 3.98 17.02 9.34
C PHE A 234 3.26 16.36 8.17
N TYR A 235 2.32 15.47 8.42
CA TYR A 235 1.55 14.77 7.37
C TYR A 235 0.11 15.26 7.25
N GLY A 236 -0.36 16.10 8.15
CA GLY A 236 -1.75 16.55 8.22
C GLY A 236 -1.92 18.06 8.11
N SER A 237 -1.72 18.79 9.22
CA SER A 237 -2.04 20.22 9.27
C SER A 237 -1.03 21.10 8.54
N GLU A 238 0.23 20.69 8.44
CA GLU A 238 1.31 21.45 7.81
C GLU A 238 2.21 20.57 6.94
N PRO A 239 1.67 19.90 5.90
CA PRO A 239 2.47 19.09 4.98
C PRO A 239 3.26 20.04 4.06
N ILE A 240 4.58 20.09 4.22
CA ILE A 240 5.45 20.94 3.41
C ILE A 240 6.33 20.06 2.54
N PHE A 241 6.11 20.13 1.23
CA PHE A 241 6.90 19.39 0.25
C PHE A 241 8.37 19.80 0.30
N ILE A 242 9.28 18.82 0.24
CA ILE A 242 10.71 19.07 0.38
C ILE A 242 11.32 19.91 -0.77
N TYR A 243 10.61 20.05 -1.89
CA TYR A 243 10.95 20.93 -3.01
C TYR A 243 9.85 21.92 -3.34
N ASP A 244 9.11 22.39 -2.32
CA ASP A 244 8.12 23.45 -2.48
C ASP A 244 8.79 24.72 -3.02
N ASP A 245 8.21 25.35 -4.06
CA ASP A 245 8.80 26.53 -4.69
C ASP A 245 8.64 27.80 -3.85
N SER A 246 7.65 27.84 -2.95
CA SER A 246 7.32 29.00 -2.11
C SER A 246 7.87 28.88 -0.68
N ASN A 247 8.24 27.67 -0.25
CA ASN A 247 8.66 27.42 1.12
C ASN A 247 9.84 26.43 1.17
N ASP A 248 11.00 26.93 1.55
CA ASP A 248 12.26 26.16 1.58
C ASP A 248 12.61 25.59 2.96
N CYS A 249 11.74 25.76 3.96
CA CYS A 249 12.03 25.36 5.34
C CYS A 249 12.21 23.84 5.51
N ASN A 250 11.74 23.02 4.55
CA ASN A 250 11.81 21.55 4.61
C ASN A 250 12.72 20.95 3.53
N ARG A 251 13.70 21.69 3.03
CA ARG A 251 14.66 21.19 2.01
C ARG A 251 15.40 19.94 2.48
N PRO A 252 15.78 19.06 1.55
CA PRO A 252 16.65 17.93 1.85
C PRO A 252 18.00 18.38 2.41
N VAL A 253 18.56 17.60 3.33
CA VAL A 253 19.83 17.88 3.99
C VAL A 253 20.93 16.97 3.43
N ARG A 254 22.04 17.58 3.00
CA ARG A 254 23.22 16.83 2.55
C ARG A 254 23.76 15.95 3.66
N GLY A 255 24.21 14.75 3.31
CA GLY A 255 24.67 13.74 4.26
C GLY A 255 23.55 12.84 4.78
N VAL A 256 22.30 13.28 4.74
CA VAL A 256 21.13 12.50 5.16
C VAL A 256 20.25 12.11 3.97
N HIS A 257 19.79 13.09 3.19
CA HIS A 257 18.85 12.89 2.08
C HIS A 257 19.57 12.83 0.71
N ASN A 258 20.72 12.15 0.65
CA ASN A 258 21.57 12.16 -0.54
C ASN A 258 20.92 11.55 -1.77
N ASN A 259 20.04 10.56 -1.62
CA ASN A 259 19.36 9.92 -2.75
C ASN A 259 18.47 10.91 -3.50
N VAL A 260 17.59 11.62 -2.81
CA VAL A 260 16.71 12.59 -3.45
C VAL A 260 17.47 13.78 -4.00
N ILE A 261 18.49 14.28 -3.28
CA ILE A 261 19.33 15.39 -3.76
C ILE A 261 20.00 15.05 -5.09
N ARG A 262 20.58 13.84 -5.20
CA ARG A 262 21.22 13.38 -6.42
C ARG A 262 20.25 13.15 -7.56
N ARG A 263 19.13 12.48 -7.28
CA ARG A 263 18.14 12.07 -8.28
C ARG A 263 17.26 13.21 -8.76
N TRP A 264 17.02 14.23 -7.93
CA TRP A 264 16.09 15.32 -8.24
C TRP A 264 16.39 16.00 -9.57
N ASN A 265 17.66 16.35 -9.82
CA ASN A 265 18.07 16.96 -11.07
C ASN A 265 18.51 15.95 -12.14
N ALA A 266 18.83 14.72 -11.77
CA ALA A 266 19.26 13.68 -12.69
C ALA A 266 18.09 13.05 -13.45
N PHE A 267 16.91 12.98 -12.83
CA PHE A 267 15.72 12.41 -13.45
C PHE A 267 14.99 13.44 -14.34
N PRO A 268 14.15 12.99 -15.29
CA PRO A 268 13.45 13.87 -16.21
C PRO A 268 12.64 14.97 -15.53
N LYS A 269 12.66 16.17 -16.11
CA LYS A 269 11.95 17.35 -15.58
C LYS A 269 10.46 17.09 -15.36
N ILE A 270 9.83 16.29 -16.22
CA ILE A 270 8.39 15.97 -16.10
C ILE A 270 8.05 15.33 -14.75
N LEU A 271 8.94 14.51 -14.19
CA LEU A 271 8.70 13.92 -12.86
C LEU A 271 8.70 15.00 -11.76
N ARG A 272 9.65 15.93 -11.82
CA ARG A 272 9.69 17.07 -10.88
C ARG A 272 8.45 17.93 -10.97
N ASP A 273 8.03 18.28 -12.17
CA ASP A 273 6.84 19.10 -12.40
C ASP A 273 5.57 18.39 -11.92
N THR A 274 5.47 17.08 -12.16
CA THR A 274 4.35 16.26 -11.67
C THR A 274 4.29 16.28 -10.15
N PHE A 275 5.37 15.98 -9.46
CA PHE A 275 5.36 15.92 -7.99
C PHE A 275 5.22 17.30 -7.34
N LYS A 276 5.77 18.36 -7.93
CA LYS A 276 5.50 19.74 -7.49
C LYS A 276 4.01 20.08 -7.55
N LYS A 277 3.32 19.63 -8.59
CA LYS A 277 1.88 19.81 -8.73
C LYS A 277 1.10 18.97 -7.71
N GLU A 278 1.40 17.67 -7.61
CA GLU A 278 0.67 16.75 -6.73
C GLU A 278 0.83 17.11 -5.24
N PHE A 279 1.98 17.61 -4.82
CA PHE A 279 2.27 18.04 -3.46
C PHE A 279 2.18 19.56 -3.24
N GLY A 280 1.77 20.29 -4.26
CA GLY A 280 1.52 21.73 -4.17
C GLY A 280 0.21 22.06 -3.47
N GLU A 281 0.08 23.32 -3.06
CA GLU A 281 -1.08 23.81 -2.28
C GLU A 281 -2.43 23.49 -2.95
N GLU A 282 -2.50 23.60 -4.28
CA GLU A 282 -3.74 23.34 -5.02
C GLU A 282 -4.26 21.90 -4.81
N CYS A 283 -3.38 20.89 -4.96
CA CYS A 283 -3.77 19.49 -4.79
C CYS A 283 -3.88 19.07 -3.31
N ILE A 284 -3.14 19.72 -2.42
CA ILE A 284 -3.25 19.49 -0.97
C ILE A 284 -4.62 19.97 -0.47
N LEU A 285 -5.06 21.18 -0.84
CA LEU A 285 -6.31 21.77 -0.38
C LEU A 285 -7.54 21.30 -1.16
N ASN A 286 -7.36 20.84 -2.40
CA ASN A 286 -8.45 20.43 -3.29
C ASN A 286 -8.26 18.99 -3.76
N PRO A 287 -8.72 17.99 -3.01
CA PRO A 287 -8.52 16.57 -3.35
C PRO A 287 -8.99 16.18 -4.77
N ASN A 288 -10.05 16.80 -5.27
CA ASN A 288 -10.58 16.58 -6.63
C ASN A 288 -9.65 17.05 -7.77
N LYS A 289 -8.60 17.81 -7.45
CA LYS A 289 -7.56 18.21 -8.41
C LYS A 289 -6.48 17.15 -8.60
N ARG A 290 -6.40 16.16 -7.72
CA ARG A 290 -5.46 15.04 -7.81
C ARG A 290 -5.86 14.12 -8.97
N LYS A 291 -4.97 13.94 -9.95
CA LYS A 291 -5.27 13.23 -11.20
C LYS A 291 -4.12 12.33 -11.66
N LEU A 292 -3.28 11.88 -10.73
CA LEU A 292 -2.03 11.19 -11.07
C LEU A 292 -2.23 9.94 -11.96
N GLU A 293 -3.30 9.19 -11.75
CA GLU A 293 -3.60 7.98 -12.54
C GLU A 293 -4.39 8.24 -13.83
N ARG A 294 -4.54 9.50 -14.26
CA ARG A 294 -5.30 9.88 -15.46
C ARG A 294 -4.41 10.37 -16.58
#